data_1254affe16f47a46af1802c806bcb774
#
_entry.id   1254affe16f47a46af1802c806bcb774
#
_cell.length_a   1.000
_cell.length_b   1.000
_cell.length_c   1.000
_cell.angle_alpha   90.00
_cell.angle_beta   90.00
_cell.angle_gamma   90.00
#
_symmetry.space_group_name_H-M   'P 1'
#
loop_
_entity.id
_entity.type
_entity.pdbx_description
1 polymer ?
#
loop_
_entity_poly.entity_id
_entity_poly.type
_entity_poly.pdbx_seq_one_letter_code
_entity_poly.pdbx_strand_id
1 'polypeptide(L)'
;NGLVRQYDLRSGPHFGDIQVTLTDKDERKRQSHEIARDLRNRLAAVGQRHGATVQVVEVPPGPPVLAPIVAEVYGPRYSDQRELAERIRALFERTPDIVDVDDSVETDARRYVIEVDRSRAALLGTDQQTIAQTLQAALSGYDATFIRAGRERYPIAVRLELPVAQKADLIQVLTLEVPAADGTLVPLSEVATIRETAWEGAIHHKDLLPVTYVM
;
A
#
# COMPACT_ATOMS: atom_id res chain seq x y z
N ASN A 1 7.21 12.14 -12.74
CA ASN A 1 6.44 11.54 -11.66
C ASN A 1 5.86 10.15 -12.01
N GLY A 2 5.47 9.88 -13.26
CA GLY A 2 4.83 8.62 -13.63
C GLY A 2 5.81 7.47 -13.92
N LEU A 3 6.97 7.76 -14.46
CA LEU A 3 7.87 6.73 -14.98
C LEU A 3 8.50 5.86 -13.88
N VAL A 4 8.93 6.45 -12.78
CA VAL A 4 9.51 5.67 -11.66
C VAL A 4 8.43 4.86 -10.95
N ARG A 5 7.23 5.42 -10.74
CA ARG A 5 6.10 4.71 -10.15
C ARG A 5 5.53 3.59 -11.03
N GLN A 6 5.62 3.71 -12.35
CA GLN A 6 5.12 2.69 -13.27
C GLN A 6 5.87 1.36 -13.13
N TYR A 7 7.09 1.39 -12.62
CA TYR A 7 7.95 0.21 -12.43
C TYR A 7 8.09 -0.17 -10.95
N ASP A 8 7.48 0.60 -10.04
CA ASP A 8 7.41 0.22 -8.65
C ASP A 8 6.38 -0.89 -8.48
N LEU A 9 6.86 -2.07 -8.09
CA LEU A 9 6.03 -3.24 -7.82
C LEU A 9 5.24 -3.12 -6.51
N ARG A 10 5.45 -2.04 -5.76
CA ARG A 10 4.89 -1.86 -4.44
C ARG A 10 3.79 -0.82 -4.42
N SER A 11 2.67 -1.20 -3.82
CA SER A 11 1.56 -0.29 -3.57
C SER A 11 0.88 -0.69 -2.26
N GLY A 12 0.48 0.28 -1.46
CA GLY A 12 -0.22 0.03 -0.22
C GLY A 12 -0.08 1.17 0.79
N PRO A 13 -0.86 1.16 1.86
CA PRO A 13 -0.86 2.24 2.85
C PRO A 13 0.43 2.31 3.69
N HIS A 14 1.26 1.29 3.63
CA HIS A 14 2.56 1.19 4.33
C HIS A 14 3.74 1.63 3.47
N PHE A 15 3.49 2.04 2.22
CA PHE A 15 4.50 2.61 1.34
C PHE A 15 4.33 4.12 1.20
N GLY A 16 5.45 4.82 1.08
CA GLY A 16 5.48 6.25 0.83
C GLY A 16 6.71 6.64 0.04
N ASP A 17 6.61 7.69 -0.75
CA ASP A 17 7.72 8.25 -1.50
C ASP A 17 7.83 9.75 -1.24
N ILE A 18 9.06 10.23 -1.15
CA ILE A 18 9.38 11.66 -1.08
C ILE A 18 10.25 11.98 -2.28
N GLN A 19 9.70 12.77 -3.19
CA GLN A 19 10.46 13.25 -4.34
C GLN A 19 11.21 14.53 -3.97
N VAL A 20 12.53 14.49 -4.11
CA VAL A 20 13.41 15.64 -3.89
C VAL A 20 13.94 16.14 -5.22
N THR A 21 13.64 17.38 -5.57
CA THR A 21 14.21 18.04 -6.73
C THR A 21 15.40 18.88 -6.26
N LEU A 22 16.58 18.55 -6.77
CA LEU A 22 17.80 19.30 -6.49
C LEU A 22 17.82 20.60 -7.32
N THR A 23 18.60 21.58 -6.87
CA THR A 23 18.95 22.75 -7.68
C THR A 23 19.61 22.33 -8.97
N ASP A 24 19.54 23.17 -10.00
CA ASP A 24 20.10 22.86 -11.31
C ASP A 24 21.57 22.42 -11.23
N LYS A 25 21.98 21.56 -12.15
CA LYS A 25 23.32 21.04 -12.24
C LYS A 25 24.38 22.13 -12.30
N ASP A 26 24.07 23.22 -13.00
CA ASP A 26 24.99 24.31 -13.20
C ASP A 26 25.09 25.26 -11.97
N GLU A 27 24.12 25.16 -11.06
CA GLU A 27 24.08 25.96 -9.83
C GLU A 27 24.63 25.24 -8.60
N ARG A 28 25.00 23.94 -8.73
CA ARG A 28 25.52 23.13 -7.63
C ARG A 28 26.88 22.51 -7.95
N LYS A 29 27.70 22.37 -6.91
CA LYS A 29 29.04 21.76 -7.03
C LYS A 29 29.00 20.23 -6.86
N ARG A 30 28.08 19.72 -6.03
CA ARG A 30 27.96 18.27 -5.75
C ARG A 30 27.06 17.62 -6.79
N GLN A 31 27.45 16.40 -7.20
CA GLN A 31 26.62 15.59 -8.09
C GLN A 31 25.50 14.90 -7.31
N SER A 32 24.43 14.47 -8.01
CA SER A 32 23.27 13.81 -7.36
C SER A 32 23.67 12.54 -6.62
N HIS A 33 24.52 11.72 -7.21
CA HIS A 33 24.97 10.48 -6.58
C HIS A 33 25.81 10.68 -5.31
N GLU A 34 26.57 11.79 -5.23
CA GLU A 34 27.31 12.14 -4.01
C GLU A 34 26.34 12.51 -2.88
N ILE A 35 25.31 13.28 -3.23
CA ILE A 35 24.26 13.68 -2.29
C ILE A 35 23.45 12.44 -1.83
N ALA A 36 23.07 11.59 -2.77
CA ALA A 36 22.33 10.35 -2.48
C ALA A 36 23.12 9.42 -1.55
N ARG A 37 24.43 9.25 -1.82
CA ARG A 37 25.32 8.43 -0.98
C ARG A 37 25.44 8.97 0.44
N ASP A 38 25.58 10.27 0.59
CA ASP A 38 25.68 10.94 1.89
C ASP A 38 24.39 10.82 2.70
N LEU A 39 23.24 10.94 2.03
CA LEU A 39 21.93 10.85 2.66
C LEU A 39 21.54 9.43 3.06
N ARG A 40 21.97 8.40 2.32
CA ARG A 40 21.57 7.00 2.51
C ARG A 40 21.71 6.55 3.97
N ASN A 41 22.89 6.67 4.55
CA ASN A 41 23.15 6.23 5.92
C ASN A 41 22.34 7.02 6.96
N ARG A 42 22.15 8.31 6.73
CA ARG A 42 21.39 9.20 7.62
C ARG A 42 19.90 8.85 7.60
N LEU A 43 19.35 8.60 6.41
CA LEU A 43 17.95 8.24 6.22
C LEU A 43 17.67 6.81 6.68
N ALA A 44 18.59 5.87 6.46
CA ALA A 44 18.49 4.51 6.99
C ALA A 44 18.37 4.52 8.53
N ALA A 45 19.17 5.33 9.23
CA ALA A 45 19.08 5.47 10.67
C ALA A 45 17.74 6.09 11.15
N VAL A 46 17.14 6.97 10.35
CA VAL A 46 15.78 7.49 10.63
C VAL A 46 14.75 6.38 10.42
N GLY A 47 14.83 5.66 9.30
CA GLY A 47 13.92 4.55 9.00
C GLY A 47 13.91 3.51 10.12
N GLN A 48 15.06 3.05 10.56
CA GLN A 48 15.19 2.06 11.64
C GLN A 48 14.48 2.48 12.94
N ARG A 49 14.54 3.76 13.29
CA ARG A 49 13.84 4.28 14.49
C ARG A 49 12.32 4.20 14.40
N HIS A 50 11.80 4.13 13.18
CA HIS A 50 10.36 4.06 12.90
C HIS A 50 9.92 2.69 12.34
N GLY A 51 10.79 1.68 12.37
CA GLY A 51 10.49 0.35 11.83
C GLY A 51 10.27 0.35 10.31
N ALA A 52 10.91 1.30 9.60
CA ALA A 52 10.77 1.46 8.16
C ALA A 52 12.10 1.25 7.43
N THR A 53 12.04 0.69 6.24
CA THR A 53 13.17 0.61 5.31
C THR A 53 13.12 1.83 4.40
N VAL A 54 14.23 2.58 4.33
CA VAL A 54 14.34 3.77 3.47
C VAL A 54 15.37 3.51 2.39
N GLN A 55 14.95 3.66 1.14
CA GLN A 55 15.81 3.54 -0.04
C GLN A 55 16.00 4.93 -0.66
N VAL A 56 17.21 5.20 -1.13
CA VAL A 56 17.53 6.45 -1.83
C VAL A 56 17.73 6.15 -3.31
N VAL A 57 16.68 6.38 -4.09
CA VAL A 57 16.63 6.04 -5.52
C VAL A 57 16.96 7.28 -6.35
N GLU A 58 17.91 7.16 -7.25
CA GLU A 58 18.17 8.14 -8.30
C GLU A 58 17.43 7.74 -9.57
N VAL A 59 16.89 8.70 -10.28
CA VAL A 59 16.26 8.43 -11.58
C VAL A 59 17.36 8.06 -12.58
N PRO A 60 17.39 6.81 -13.07
CA PRO A 60 18.43 6.39 -14.02
C PRO A 60 18.26 7.11 -15.36
N PRO A 61 19.35 7.45 -16.06
CA PRO A 61 19.24 7.89 -17.43
C PRO A 61 18.86 6.72 -18.34
N GLY A 62 17.85 6.89 -19.16
CA GLY A 62 17.41 5.89 -20.14
C GLY A 62 16.04 5.27 -19.84
N PRO A 63 15.72 4.13 -20.48
CA PRO A 63 14.47 3.43 -20.21
C PRO A 63 14.37 3.02 -18.75
N PRO A 64 13.19 3.13 -18.14
CA PRO A 64 13.01 2.75 -16.75
C PRO A 64 13.22 1.23 -16.59
N VAL A 65 14.00 0.86 -15.59
CA VAL A 65 14.28 -0.52 -15.18
C VAL A 65 13.93 -0.66 -13.69
N LEU A 66 13.62 -1.87 -13.25
CA LEU A 66 13.29 -2.13 -11.83
C LEU A 66 14.46 -1.75 -10.93
N ALA A 67 15.66 -2.24 -11.28
CA ALA A 67 16.91 -1.91 -10.61
C ALA A 67 18.07 -2.20 -11.58
N PRO A 68 19.30 -1.69 -11.31
CA PRO A 68 20.49 -2.01 -12.09
C PRO A 68 20.83 -3.50 -12.10
N ILE A 69 20.56 -4.19 -10.99
CA ILE A 69 20.76 -5.63 -10.82
C ILE A 69 19.42 -6.22 -10.37
N VAL A 70 18.91 -7.20 -11.10
CA VAL A 70 17.66 -7.90 -10.78
C VAL A 70 17.87 -9.39 -10.95
N ALA A 71 17.58 -10.15 -9.89
CA ALA A 71 17.45 -11.60 -9.97
C ALA A 71 15.96 -11.95 -10.08
N GLU A 72 15.60 -12.69 -11.11
CA GLU A 72 14.26 -13.21 -11.34
C GLU A 72 14.19 -14.66 -10.88
N VAL A 73 13.37 -14.94 -9.89
CA VAL A 73 13.22 -16.27 -9.30
C VAL A 73 11.94 -16.91 -9.79
N TYR A 74 12.09 -18.00 -10.51
CA TYR A 74 10.98 -18.81 -11.03
C TYR A 74 10.92 -20.16 -10.34
N GLY A 75 9.74 -20.75 -10.24
CA GLY A 75 9.57 -22.09 -9.67
C GLY A 75 8.10 -22.51 -9.67
N PRO A 76 7.82 -23.82 -9.53
CA PRO A 76 6.46 -24.34 -9.59
C PRO A 76 5.59 -23.98 -8.36
N ARG A 77 6.23 -23.66 -7.22
CA ARG A 77 5.55 -23.29 -5.99
C ARG A 77 6.07 -21.94 -5.50
N TYR A 78 5.17 -21.06 -5.15
CA TYR A 78 5.51 -19.73 -4.66
C TYR A 78 6.32 -19.75 -3.34
N SER A 79 6.07 -20.75 -2.47
CA SER A 79 6.86 -20.97 -1.24
C SER A 79 8.35 -21.17 -1.53
N ASP A 80 8.67 -21.96 -2.57
CA ASP A 80 10.06 -22.24 -2.94
C ASP A 80 10.73 -21.01 -3.55
N GLN A 81 9.96 -20.22 -4.31
CA GLN A 81 10.44 -18.94 -4.84
C GLN A 81 10.77 -17.97 -3.70
N ARG A 82 9.91 -17.87 -2.67
CA ARG A 82 10.17 -17.01 -1.50
C ARG A 82 11.45 -17.42 -0.77
N GLU A 83 11.60 -18.71 -0.45
CA GLU A 83 12.80 -19.22 0.22
C GLU A 83 14.09 -18.94 -0.58
N LEU A 84 14.04 -19.16 -1.89
CA LEU A 84 15.19 -18.87 -2.75
C LEU A 84 15.46 -17.36 -2.85
N ALA A 85 14.42 -16.54 -2.94
CA ALA A 85 14.54 -15.08 -2.96
C ALA A 85 15.21 -14.55 -1.67
N GLU A 86 14.82 -15.04 -0.50
CA GLU A 86 15.45 -14.70 0.78
C GLU A 86 16.95 -15.04 0.79
N ARG A 87 17.32 -16.20 0.25
CA ARG A 87 18.74 -16.60 0.14
C ARG A 87 19.52 -15.71 -0.81
N ILE A 88 18.93 -15.34 -1.96
CA ILE A 88 19.55 -14.43 -2.93
C ILE A 88 19.68 -13.03 -2.32
N ARG A 89 18.65 -12.54 -1.65
CA ARG A 89 18.67 -11.27 -0.93
C ARG A 89 19.80 -11.23 0.09
N ALA A 90 19.91 -12.25 0.94
CA ALA A 90 20.99 -12.36 1.92
C ALA A 90 22.39 -12.45 1.27
N LEU A 91 22.48 -12.96 0.04
CA LEU A 91 23.72 -12.93 -0.74
C LEU A 91 24.03 -11.52 -1.22
N PHE A 92 23.05 -10.81 -1.80
CA PHE A 92 23.22 -9.45 -2.30
C PHE A 92 23.62 -8.50 -1.15
N GLU A 93 22.96 -8.59 0.01
CA GLU A 93 23.27 -7.78 1.20
C GLU A 93 24.71 -7.94 1.70
N ARG A 94 25.34 -9.10 1.44
CA ARG A 94 26.73 -9.38 1.82
C ARG A 94 27.75 -9.09 0.71
N THR A 95 27.26 -8.78 -0.49
CA THR A 95 28.14 -8.53 -1.64
C THR A 95 28.60 -7.07 -1.62
N PRO A 96 29.91 -6.80 -1.65
CA PRO A 96 30.40 -5.43 -1.70
C PRO A 96 29.81 -4.66 -2.89
N ASP A 97 29.59 -3.37 -2.70
CA ASP A 97 29.06 -2.43 -3.70
C ASP A 97 27.61 -2.66 -4.16
N ILE A 98 26.92 -3.64 -3.59
CA ILE A 98 25.45 -3.76 -3.71
C ILE A 98 24.81 -3.09 -2.49
N VAL A 99 23.90 -2.15 -2.74
CA VAL A 99 23.23 -1.36 -1.71
C VAL A 99 21.73 -1.30 -1.98
N ASP A 100 20.94 -0.97 -0.95
CA ASP A 100 19.49 -0.84 -1.05
C ASP A 100 18.80 -2.11 -1.57
N VAL A 101 19.31 -3.27 -1.12
CA VAL A 101 18.79 -4.58 -1.53
C VAL A 101 17.35 -4.75 -1.07
N ASP A 102 16.53 -5.23 -1.97
CA ASP A 102 15.11 -5.43 -1.76
C ASP A 102 14.57 -6.63 -2.53
N ASP A 103 13.36 -7.06 -2.20
CA ASP A 103 12.66 -8.10 -2.94
C ASP A 103 11.18 -7.78 -3.11
N SER A 104 10.50 -8.50 -3.99
CA SER A 104 9.07 -8.34 -4.25
C SER A 104 8.18 -9.17 -3.34
N VAL A 105 8.75 -9.83 -2.33
CA VAL A 105 7.99 -10.62 -1.36
C VAL A 105 7.38 -9.67 -0.33
N GLU A 106 6.07 -9.66 -0.25
CA GLU A 106 5.38 -8.92 0.81
C GLU A 106 5.39 -9.74 2.09
N THR A 107 5.63 -9.08 3.22
CA THR A 107 5.53 -9.70 4.54
C THR A 107 4.05 -9.96 4.85
N ASP A 108 3.77 -11.08 5.50
CA ASP A 108 2.42 -11.39 5.96
C ASP A 108 1.91 -10.29 6.89
N ALA A 109 0.95 -9.52 6.42
CA ALA A 109 0.31 -8.45 7.18
C ALA A 109 -1.04 -8.94 7.74
N ARG A 110 -1.49 -8.34 8.83
CA ARG A 110 -2.82 -8.63 9.37
C ARG A 110 -3.89 -8.08 8.42
N ARG A 111 -4.89 -8.90 8.17
CA ARG A 111 -6.09 -8.55 7.41
C ARG A 111 -7.32 -8.81 8.25
N TYR A 112 -8.19 -7.83 8.34
CA TYR A 112 -9.48 -7.97 9.00
C TYR A 112 -10.57 -8.11 7.94
N VAL A 113 -11.32 -9.20 7.99
CA VAL A 113 -12.43 -9.49 7.09
C VAL A 113 -13.73 -9.31 7.86
N ILE A 114 -14.60 -8.44 7.36
CA ILE A 114 -15.94 -8.25 7.90
C ILE A 114 -16.85 -9.25 7.21
N GLU A 115 -17.35 -10.21 7.97
CA GLU A 115 -18.24 -11.29 7.49
C GLU A 115 -19.69 -10.94 7.86
N VAL A 116 -20.54 -10.80 6.84
CA VAL A 116 -21.94 -10.44 7.02
C VAL A 116 -22.78 -11.70 7.17
N ASP A 117 -23.56 -11.78 8.26
CA ASP A 117 -24.63 -12.75 8.42
C ASP A 117 -25.85 -12.31 7.61
N ARG A 118 -25.98 -12.85 6.40
CA ARG A 118 -27.04 -12.50 5.46
C ARG A 118 -28.44 -12.83 5.98
N SER A 119 -28.56 -13.93 6.74
CA SER A 119 -29.83 -14.37 7.29
C SER A 119 -30.31 -13.40 8.36
N ARG A 120 -29.41 -13.02 9.25
CA ARG A 120 -29.70 -12.07 10.32
C ARG A 120 -29.94 -10.67 9.78
N ALA A 121 -29.16 -10.22 8.77
CA ALA A 121 -29.38 -8.96 8.08
C ALA A 121 -30.79 -8.90 7.47
N ALA A 122 -31.23 -9.95 6.76
CA ALA A 122 -32.57 -10.00 6.19
C ALA A 122 -33.66 -9.98 7.25
N LEU A 123 -33.50 -10.66 8.39
CA LEU A 123 -34.45 -10.62 9.51
C LEU A 123 -34.57 -9.22 10.12
N LEU A 124 -33.48 -8.45 10.13
CA LEU A 124 -33.44 -7.08 10.65
C LEU A 124 -33.76 -6.03 9.57
N GLY A 125 -34.18 -6.45 8.39
CA GLY A 125 -34.65 -5.57 7.32
C GLY A 125 -33.55 -4.82 6.57
N THR A 126 -32.28 -5.27 6.67
CA THR A 126 -31.17 -4.73 5.89
C THR A 126 -30.58 -5.78 4.96
N ASP A 127 -29.78 -5.36 3.98
CA ASP A 127 -29.16 -6.26 3.02
C ASP A 127 -27.63 -6.06 2.95
N GLN A 128 -26.96 -7.03 2.34
CA GLN A 128 -25.50 -7.02 2.22
C GLN A 128 -24.98 -5.82 1.42
N GLN A 129 -25.73 -5.33 0.42
CA GLN A 129 -25.33 -4.20 -0.40
C GLN A 129 -25.32 -2.91 0.43
N THR A 130 -26.37 -2.68 1.21
CA THR A 130 -26.49 -1.53 2.10
C THR A 130 -25.38 -1.53 3.15
N ILE A 131 -25.09 -2.70 3.74
CA ILE A 131 -23.97 -2.87 4.69
C ILE A 131 -22.64 -2.53 4.01
N ALA A 132 -22.38 -3.07 2.82
CA ALA A 132 -21.14 -2.82 2.09
C ALA A 132 -20.96 -1.34 1.70
N GLN A 133 -22.04 -0.67 1.27
CA GLN A 133 -22.01 0.77 0.95
C GLN A 133 -21.73 1.64 2.19
N THR A 134 -22.34 1.31 3.32
CA THR A 134 -22.10 2.01 4.59
C THR A 134 -20.63 1.86 5.02
N LEU A 135 -20.09 0.64 4.96
CA LEU A 135 -18.69 0.37 5.26
C LEU A 135 -17.74 1.06 4.28
N GLN A 136 -18.05 1.04 2.99
CA GLN A 136 -17.25 1.74 1.99
C GLN A 136 -17.23 3.24 2.26
N ALA A 137 -18.37 3.86 2.53
CA ALA A 137 -18.45 5.28 2.86
C ALA A 137 -17.65 5.61 4.12
N ALA A 138 -17.77 4.80 5.17
CA ALA A 138 -17.09 5.02 6.43
C ALA A 138 -15.57 4.81 6.34
N LEU A 139 -15.11 3.71 5.73
CA LEU A 139 -13.72 3.29 5.75
C LEU A 139 -12.90 3.84 4.58
N SER A 140 -13.45 3.78 3.36
CA SER A 140 -12.74 4.22 2.14
C SER A 140 -13.08 5.65 1.75
N GLY A 141 -14.16 6.18 2.28
CA GLY A 141 -14.71 7.48 1.94
C GLY A 141 -15.65 7.43 0.72
N TYR A 142 -16.58 8.37 0.71
CA TYR A 142 -17.56 8.56 -0.34
C TYR A 142 -17.67 10.03 -0.69
N ASP A 143 -17.52 10.37 -1.97
CA ASP A 143 -17.70 11.73 -2.45
C ASP A 143 -19.19 12.05 -2.58
N ALA A 144 -19.76 12.63 -1.52
CA ALA A 144 -21.18 12.88 -1.41
C ALA A 144 -21.68 13.94 -2.39
N THR A 145 -20.87 14.94 -2.69
CA THR A 145 -21.18 15.99 -3.67
C THR A 145 -19.91 16.72 -4.10
N PHE A 146 -20.05 17.62 -5.07
CA PHE A 146 -18.97 18.45 -5.58
C PHE A 146 -19.35 19.91 -5.55
N ILE A 147 -18.49 20.76 -5.04
CA ILE A 147 -18.65 22.20 -5.01
C ILE A 147 -17.79 22.82 -6.10
N ARG A 148 -18.37 23.74 -6.86
CA ARG A 148 -17.63 24.61 -7.80
C ARG A 148 -17.51 25.98 -7.15
N ALA A 149 -16.32 26.34 -6.69
CA ALA A 149 -16.03 27.64 -6.08
C ALA A 149 -15.17 28.47 -7.01
N GLY A 150 -15.66 29.65 -7.39
CA GLY A 150 -14.86 30.64 -8.10
C GLY A 150 -14.34 30.20 -9.49
N ARG A 151 -13.03 30.39 -9.70
CA ARG A 151 -12.34 30.08 -10.97
C ARG A 151 -11.59 28.75 -10.95
N GLU A 152 -11.87 27.88 -9.98
CA GLU A 152 -11.19 26.59 -9.88
C GLU A 152 -11.45 25.73 -11.13
N ARG A 153 -10.38 25.17 -11.69
CA ARG A 153 -10.45 24.30 -12.89
C ARG A 153 -11.19 23.01 -12.61
N TYR A 154 -11.06 22.49 -11.38
CA TYR A 154 -11.67 21.22 -10.97
C TYR A 154 -12.65 21.45 -9.82
N PRO A 155 -13.75 20.68 -9.76
CA PRO A 155 -14.65 20.76 -8.64
C PRO A 155 -13.97 20.23 -7.36
N ILE A 156 -14.37 20.79 -6.22
CA ILE A 156 -13.91 20.34 -4.91
C ILE A 156 -14.87 19.26 -4.42
N ALA A 157 -14.37 18.05 -4.17
CA ALA A 157 -15.17 16.97 -3.62
C ALA A 157 -15.49 17.22 -2.14
N VAL A 158 -16.75 17.04 -1.78
CA VAL A 158 -17.20 16.96 -0.37
C VAL A 158 -17.23 15.49 0.00
N ARG A 159 -16.19 15.05 0.73
CA ARG A 159 -15.97 13.66 1.07
C ARG A 159 -16.48 13.32 2.45
N LEU A 160 -17.24 12.26 2.54
CA LEU A 160 -17.70 11.67 3.80
C LEU A 160 -16.83 10.46 4.14
N GLU A 161 -16.19 10.48 5.30
CA GLU A 161 -15.42 9.35 5.81
C GLU A 161 -15.21 9.45 7.32
N LEU A 162 -14.91 8.32 7.97
CA LEU A 162 -14.50 8.33 9.37
C LEU A 162 -13.08 8.86 9.54
N PRO A 163 -12.77 9.55 10.64
CA PRO A 163 -11.41 9.89 11.02
C PRO A 163 -10.54 8.62 11.14
N VAL A 164 -9.24 8.75 10.82
CA VAL A 164 -8.30 7.61 10.85
C VAL A 164 -8.28 6.87 12.19
N ALA A 165 -8.36 7.59 13.30
CA ALA A 165 -8.38 6.99 14.64
C ALA A 165 -9.62 6.08 14.84
N GLN A 166 -10.78 6.45 14.30
CA GLN A 166 -12.00 5.64 14.39
C GLN A 166 -11.97 4.45 13.42
N LYS A 167 -11.38 4.61 12.24
CA LYS A 167 -11.17 3.49 11.30
C LYS A 167 -10.25 2.40 11.87
N ALA A 168 -9.29 2.79 12.70
CA ALA A 168 -8.34 1.88 13.33
C ALA A 168 -8.93 1.10 14.51
N ASP A 169 -10.05 1.54 15.04
CA ASP A 169 -10.74 0.88 16.15
C ASP A 169 -11.86 -0.02 15.63
N LEU A 170 -11.60 -1.33 15.61
CA LEU A 170 -12.54 -2.34 15.11
C LEU A 170 -13.85 -2.38 15.91
N ILE A 171 -13.82 -2.03 17.19
CA ILE A 171 -15.03 -1.96 18.02
C ILE A 171 -15.88 -0.79 17.55
N GLN A 172 -15.30 0.38 17.30
CA GLN A 172 -16.03 1.51 16.75
C GLN A 172 -16.60 1.24 15.36
N VAL A 173 -15.88 0.50 14.51
CA VAL A 173 -16.42 0.08 13.20
C VAL A 173 -17.68 -0.76 13.37
N LEU A 174 -17.73 -1.66 14.36
CA LEU A 174 -18.90 -2.49 14.62
C LEU A 174 -20.08 -1.71 15.24
N THR A 175 -19.86 -0.51 15.79
CA THR A 175 -20.93 0.37 16.26
C THR A 175 -21.59 1.21 15.17
N LEU A 176 -21.08 1.16 13.93
CA LEU A 176 -21.73 1.82 12.80
C LEU A 176 -23.15 1.30 12.63
N GLU A 177 -24.04 2.22 12.33
CA GLU A 177 -25.46 1.91 12.11
C GLU A 177 -25.73 1.80 10.59
N VAL A 178 -26.48 0.80 10.22
CA VAL A 178 -26.89 0.51 8.84
C VAL A 178 -28.40 0.69 8.75
N PRO A 179 -28.92 1.43 7.75
CA PRO A 179 -30.35 1.59 7.59
C PRO A 179 -31.04 0.29 7.17
N ALA A 180 -32.17 0.00 7.80
CA ALA A 180 -33.12 -1.03 7.39
C ALA A 180 -34.20 -0.44 6.47
N ALA A 181 -34.96 -1.30 5.79
CA ALA A 181 -35.96 -0.91 4.81
C ALA A 181 -37.12 -0.09 5.44
N ASP A 182 -37.39 -0.28 6.72
CA ASP A 182 -38.40 0.45 7.47
C ASP A 182 -37.91 1.80 8.05
N GLY A 183 -36.64 2.12 7.82
CA GLY A 183 -35.97 3.33 8.32
C GLY A 183 -35.36 3.18 9.71
N THR A 184 -35.44 2.01 10.34
CA THR A 184 -34.72 1.75 11.60
C THR A 184 -33.23 1.64 11.33
N LEU A 185 -32.42 1.93 12.36
CA LEU A 185 -30.97 1.82 12.30
C LEU A 185 -30.54 0.57 13.05
N VAL A 186 -29.78 -0.29 12.35
CA VAL A 186 -29.28 -1.57 12.87
C VAL A 186 -27.77 -1.47 13.09
N PRO A 187 -27.26 -1.67 14.32
CA PRO A 187 -25.82 -1.71 14.55
C PRO A 187 -25.15 -2.82 13.73
N LEU A 188 -24.00 -2.52 13.15
CA LEU A 188 -23.24 -3.48 12.34
C LEU A 188 -22.88 -4.76 13.13
N SER A 189 -22.64 -4.63 14.45
CA SER A 189 -22.40 -5.76 15.36
C SER A 189 -23.52 -6.79 15.42
N GLU A 190 -24.75 -6.40 15.04
CA GLU A 190 -25.90 -7.32 15.01
C GLU A 190 -25.93 -8.18 13.74
N VAL A 191 -25.27 -7.75 12.68
CA VAL A 191 -25.33 -8.36 11.34
C VAL A 191 -23.97 -8.75 10.76
N ALA A 192 -22.87 -8.45 11.46
CA ALA A 192 -21.54 -8.76 10.98
C ALA A 192 -20.58 -9.11 12.12
N THR A 193 -19.56 -9.88 11.79
CA THR A 193 -18.42 -10.19 12.65
C THR A 193 -17.12 -9.84 11.97
N ILE A 194 -16.07 -9.59 12.76
CA ILE A 194 -14.73 -9.33 12.24
C ILE A 194 -13.86 -10.55 12.50
N ARG A 195 -13.24 -11.06 11.44
CA ARG A 195 -12.28 -12.16 11.51
C ARG A 195 -10.89 -11.68 11.11
N GLU A 196 -9.91 -11.93 11.97
CA GLU A 196 -8.50 -11.70 11.64
C GLU A 196 -7.98 -12.82 10.75
N THR A 197 -7.24 -12.45 9.71
CA THR A 197 -6.57 -13.37 8.78
C THR A 197 -5.26 -12.76 8.33
N ALA A 198 -4.44 -13.52 7.62
CA ALA A 198 -3.24 -13.00 6.98
C ALA A 198 -3.58 -12.38 5.61
N TRP A 199 -2.86 -11.33 5.26
CA TRP A 199 -2.87 -10.79 3.91
C TRP A 199 -2.09 -11.75 2.99
N GLU A 200 -2.73 -12.17 1.92
CA GLU A 200 -2.05 -12.88 0.84
C GLU A 200 -1.40 -11.82 -0.06
N GLY A 201 -0.09 -11.67 0.01
CA GLY A 201 0.66 -10.69 -0.77
C GLY A 201 0.46 -10.83 -2.29
N ALA A 202 0.91 -9.85 -3.05
CA ALA A 202 0.83 -9.88 -4.50
C ALA A 202 1.77 -10.96 -5.08
N ILE A 203 1.26 -11.75 -6.02
CA ILE A 203 2.06 -12.69 -6.82
C ILE A 203 2.32 -12.04 -8.17
N HIS A 204 3.56 -11.69 -8.43
CA HIS A 204 3.95 -11.10 -9.70
C HIS A 204 4.09 -12.17 -10.78
N HIS A 205 3.78 -11.81 -12.01
CA HIS A 205 3.92 -12.68 -13.18
C HIS A 205 4.73 -11.97 -14.27
N LYS A 206 5.64 -12.69 -14.88
CA LYS A 206 6.34 -12.28 -16.10
C LYS A 206 6.19 -13.39 -17.14
N ASP A 207 5.76 -13.03 -18.34
CA ASP A 207 5.49 -13.99 -19.41
C ASP A 207 4.56 -15.14 -18.97
N LEU A 208 3.52 -14.80 -18.20
CA LEU A 208 2.53 -15.71 -17.61
C LEU A 208 3.09 -16.68 -16.55
N LEU A 209 4.34 -16.58 -16.18
CA LEU A 209 4.95 -17.39 -15.12
C LEU A 209 5.02 -16.59 -13.80
N PRO A 210 4.68 -17.20 -12.67
CA PRO A 210 4.92 -16.56 -11.37
C PRO A 210 6.40 -16.28 -11.18
N VAL A 211 6.72 -15.07 -10.72
CA VAL A 211 8.10 -14.61 -10.54
C VAL A 211 8.24 -13.84 -9.25
N THR A 212 9.34 -14.05 -8.55
CA THR A 212 9.78 -13.23 -7.43
C THR A 212 11.05 -12.50 -7.82
N TYR A 213 11.09 -11.19 -7.58
CA TYR A 213 12.24 -10.35 -7.90
C TYR A 213 13.09 -10.12 -6.65
N VAL A 214 14.41 -10.16 -6.81
CA VAL A 214 15.37 -9.63 -5.83
C VAL A 214 16.22 -8.58 -6.56
N MET A 215 16.32 -7.40 -6.02
CA MET A 215 16.90 -6.24 -6.69
C MET A 215 17.68 -5.37 -5.71
#